data_3cee075b0a14a7894193f26bb0d27892
#
_entry.id   3cee075b0a14a7894193f26bb0d27892
#
_cell.length_a   1.000
_cell.length_b   1.000
_cell.length_c   1.000
_cell.angle_alpha   90.00
_cell.angle_beta   90.00
_cell.angle_gamma   90.00
#
_symmetry.space_group_name_H-M   'P 1'
#
loop_
_entity.id
_entity.type
_entity.pdbx_description
1 polymer ?
#
loop_
_entity_poly.entity_id
_entity_poly.type
_entity_poly.pdbx_seq_one_letter_code
_entity_poly.pdbx_strand_id
1 'polypeptide(L)'
;MTEHLEPAQHDADSRCGYVAIVGRPNVGKSTLLNHILGQKLAITSRKPQTTRHNMLGIKTEGSVQAVYVDTPGLHQNGETALNRYMNRTAASALKDVDVVIFVVDRTRWTDEDQAVLERVQYVTGPLIVAVNKTDRIEDKAELLPHLRWLAEQLPNAEIVPISAQHGQNLETLENLVAERLPEGEHFFPEDQITDRSSRFLAAELVREKIMRQLGAEVPYQITVEIEDFKQEGHVLHIHALILVERDGQKKIIIGDKGERIKRIGQEARKDMEVLFDSKVMLNLWVKVKGGWSDDERALHSLGYQ
;
A
#
# COMPACT_ATOMS: atom_id res chain seq x y z
N MET A 1 -15.21 43.04 22.70
CA MET A 1 -15.43 42.69 21.30
C MET A 1 -15.25 41.18 21.18
N THR A 2 -16.35 40.46 21.20
CA THR A 2 -16.40 39.03 21.01
C THR A 2 -16.52 38.78 19.52
N GLU A 3 -15.43 38.32 18.90
CA GLU A 3 -15.47 37.82 17.51
C GLU A 3 -16.35 36.57 17.51
N HIS A 4 -17.52 36.70 16.88
CA HIS A 4 -18.31 35.55 16.46
C HIS A 4 -17.54 34.85 15.33
N LEU A 5 -16.92 33.70 15.62
CA LEU A 5 -16.53 32.74 14.62
C LEU A 5 -17.83 32.27 13.95
N GLU A 6 -18.03 32.67 12.70
CA GLU A 6 -19.09 32.11 11.87
C GLU A 6 -18.78 30.59 11.72
N PRO A 7 -19.79 29.71 11.87
CA PRO A 7 -19.60 28.30 11.57
C PRO A 7 -19.25 28.17 10.08
N ALA A 8 -18.24 27.37 9.78
CA ALA A 8 -17.86 27.02 8.42
C ALA A 8 -19.12 26.60 7.65
N GLN A 9 -19.34 27.21 6.49
CA GLN A 9 -20.41 26.82 5.59
C GLN A 9 -20.18 25.36 5.21
N HIS A 10 -21.06 24.48 5.66
CA HIS A 10 -21.11 23.11 5.21
C HIS A 10 -21.47 23.13 3.71
N ASP A 11 -20.55 22.69 2.86
CA ASP A 11 -20.87 22.37 1.47
C ASP A 11 -21.86 21.21 1.51
N ALA A 12 -23.12 21.48 1.15
CA ALA A 12 -24.22 20.53 1.26
C ALA A 12 -24.02 19.25 0.40
N ASP A 13 -22.96 19.21 -0.43
CA ASP A 13 -22.63 18.10 -1.33
C ASP A 13 -21.29 17.41 -1.00
N SER A 14 -20.71 17.65 0.19
CA SER A 14 -19.44 17.02 0.51
C SER A 14 -19.59 15.51 0.81
N ARG A 15 -18.66 14.73 0.29
CA ARG A 15 -18.61 13.26 0.45
C ARG A 15 -17.27 12.84 1.04
N CYS A 16 -17.32 11.96 2.03
CA CYS A 16 -16.11 11.44 2.65
C CYS A 16 -16.33 10.01 3.13
N GLY A 17 -15.34 9.14 2.95
CA GLY A 17 -15.42 7.77 3.45
C GLY A 17 -14.18 6.95 3.17
N TYR A 18 -14.17 5.76 3.76
CA TYR A 18 -13.07 4.80 3.63
C TYR A 18 -13.28 3.84 2.46
N VAL A 19 -12.20 3.63 1.70
CA VAL A 19 -12.17 2.77 0.50
C VAL A 19 -11.13 1.68 0.69
N ALA A 20 -11.52 0.43 0.90
CA ALA A 20 -10.56 -0.68 1.00
C ALA A 20 -10.11 -1.14 -0.39
N ILE A 21 -8.79 -1.22 -0.59
CA ILE A 21 -8.21 -1.84 -1.78
C ILE A 21 -7.74 -3.25 -1.42
N VAL A 22 -8.44 -4.26 -1.89
CA VAL A 22 -8.19 -5.68 -1.58
C VAL A 22 -7.88 -6.50 -2.82
N GLY A 23 -7.26 -7.65 -2.63
CA GLY A 23 -6.88 -8.57 -3.69
C GLY A 23 -5.67 -9.41 -3.27
N ARG A 24 -5.40 -10.48 -4.01
CA ARG A 24 -4.21 -11.31 -3.74
C ARG A 24 -2.90 -10.52 -3.90
N PRO A 25 -1.77 -11.05 -3.47
CA PRO A 25 -0.47 -10.42 -3.69
C PRO A 25 -0.19 -10.17 -5.18
N ASN A 26 0.52 -9.07 -5.47
CA ASN A 26 1.02 -8.71 -6.82
C ASN A 26 -0.04 -8.40 -7.89
N VAL A 27 -1.31 -8.24 -7.57
CA VAL A 27 -2.34 -7.77 -8.53
C VAL A 27 -2.20 -6.29 -8.87
N GLY A 28 -1.47 -5.50 -8.06
CA GLY A 28 -1.19 -4.09 -8.31
C GLY A 28 -1.91 -3.11 -7.39
N LYS A 29 -2.34 -3.51 -6.19
CA LYS A 29 -3.01 -2.65 -5.20
C LYS A 29 -2.22 -1.37 -4.88
N SER A 30 -0.98 -1.52 -4.42
CA SER A 30 -0.11 -0.38 -4.09
C SER A 30 0.28 0.46 -5.31
N THR A 31 0.33 -0.13 -6.51
CA THR A 31 0.52 0.61 -7.76
C THR A 31 -0.71 1.48 -8.07
N LEU A 32 -1.91 0.91 -7.89
CA LEU A 32 -3.18 1.61 -8.04
C LEU A 32 -3.24 2.80 -7.08
N LEU A 33 -2.99 2.57 -5.78
CA LEU A 33 -2.99 3.62 -4.78
C LEU A 33 -2.03 4.76 -5.13
N ASN A 34 -0.77 4.44 -5.46
CA ASN A 34 0.22 5.45 -5.84
C ASN A 34 -0.22 6.29 -7.05
N HIS A 35 -0.89 5.66 -8.03
CA HIS A 35 -1.37 6.37 -9.21
C HIS A 35 -2.54 7.30 -8.87
N ILE A 36 -3.52 6.82 -8.09
CA ILE A 36 -4.65 7.63 -7.60
C ILE A 36 -4.15 8.86 -6.83
N LEU A 37 -3.13 8.69 -5.97
CA LEU A 37 -2.56 9.77 -5.16
C LEU A 37 -1.60 10.69 -5.94
N GLY A 38 -1.25 10.34 -7.19
CA GLY A 38 -0.31 11.10 -8.01
C GLY A 38 1.13 11.09 -7.49
N GLN A 39 1.44 10.29 -6.46
CA GLN A 39 2.76 10.20 -5.85
C GLN A 39 3.04 8.82 -5.24
N LYS A 40 4.32 8.52 -5.06
CA LYS A 40 4.76 7.24 -4.51
C LYS A 40 4.77 7.26 -2.99
N LEU A 41 3.71 6.77 -2.37
CA LEU A 41 3.63 6.53 -0.92
C LEU A 41 3.80 5.06 -0.58
N ALA A 42 3.05 4.18 -1.24
CA ALA A 42 3.12 2.74 -1.03
C ALA A 42 4.31 2.14 -1.79
N ILE A 43 5.04 1.25 -1.14
CA ILE A 43 6.13 0.53 -1.79
C ILE A 43 5.62 -0.55 -2.72
N THR A 44 6.35 -0.78 -3.80
CA THR A 44 5.95 -1.74 -4.83
C THR A 44 7.08 -2.73 -5.14
N SER A 45 6.76 -4.01 -5.21
CA SER A 45 7.68 -5.03 -5.72
C SER A 45 6.92 -6.18 -6.40
N ARG A 46 7.65 -7.04 -7.11
CA ARG A 46 7.06 -8.26 -7.69
C ARG A 46 6.94 -9.41 -6.68
N LYS A 47 7.33 -9.18 -5.42
CA LYS A 47 7.35 -10.20 -4.37
C LYS A 47 6.10 -10.10 -3.52
N PRO A 48 5.57 -11.23 -3.03
CA PRO A 48 4.52 -11.22 -2.02
C PRO A 48 5.02 -10.55 -0.73
N GLN A 49 4.11 -10.17 0.16
CA GLN A 49 4.42 -9.49 1.43
C GLN A 49 5.16 -8.12 1.26
N THR A 50 4.95 -7.44 0.13
CA THR A 50 5.47 -6.10 -0.07
C THR A 50 4.81 -5.13 0.89
N THR A 51 3.48 -5.05 0.88
CA THR A 51 2.70 -4.32 1.88
C THR A 51 2.53 -5.20 3.11
N ARG A 52 2.90 -4.69 4.28
CA ARG A 52 2.80 -5.38 5.57
C ARG A 52 1.88 -4.70 6.57
N HIS A 53 1.70 -3.41 6.41
CA HIS A 53 0.86 -2.56 7.24
C HIS A 53 -0.28 -1.99 6.40
N ASN A 54 -1.43 -1.77 7.00
CA ASN A 54 -2.41 -0.90 6.37
C ASN A 54 -1.81 0.51 6.32
N MET A 55 -2.02 1.20 5.22
CA MET A 55 -1.63 2.59 5.06
C MET A 55 -2.81 3.35 4.49
N LEU A 56 -3.11 4.51 5.07
CA LEU A 56 -4.09 5.41 4.50
C LEU A 56 -3.45 6.25 3.40
N GLY A 57 -4.10 6.27 2.24
CA GLY A 57 -3.85 7.23 1.19
C GLY A 57 -5.06 8.16 1.08
N ILE A 58 -4.87 9.43 1.38
CA ILE A 58 -5.94 10.41 1.43
C ILE A 58 -5.91 11.21 0.14
N LYS A 59 -7.02 11.22 -0.59
CA LYS A 59 -7.21 12.04 -1.78
C LYS A 59 -8.39 12.96 -1.59
N THR A 60 -8.13 14.26 -1.62
CA THR A 60 -9.16 15.31 -1.56
C THR A 60 -9.22 16.03 -2.90
N GLU A 61 -10.38 16.02 -3.53
CA GLU A 61 -10.67 16.76 -4.77
C GLU A 61 -12.01 17.51 -4.62
N GLY A 62 -11.95 18.81 -4.44
CA GLY A 62 -13.13 19.64 -4.20
C GLY A 62 -13.90 19.19 -2.97
N SER A 63 -15.18 18.85 -3.12
CA SER A 63 -16.06 18.38 -2.04
C SER A 63 -15.93 16.89 -1.73
N VAL A 64 -15.04 16.14 -2.39
CA VAL A 64 -14.88 14.69 -2.17
C VAL A 64 -13.54 14.38 -1.53
N GLN A 65 -13.57 13.64 -0.42
CA GLN A 65 -12.38 13.08 0.21
C GLN A 65 -12.50 11.55 0.29
N ALA A 66 -11.69 10.84 -0.50
CA ALA A 66 -11.59 9.38 -0.46
C ALA A 66 -10.38 8.95 0.37
N VAL A 67 -10.60 8.15 1.40
CA VAL A 67 -9.57 7.62 2.28
C VAL A 67 -9.29 6.16 1.90
N TYR A 68 -8.32 5.95 1.04
CA TYR A 68 -7.94 4.62 0.56
C TYR A 68 -7.13 3.86 1.61
N VAL A 69 -7.50 2.62 1.86
CA VAL A 69 -6.77 1.71 2.77
C VAL A 69 -6.02 0.69 1.91
N ASP A 70 -4.69 0.85 1.75
CA ASP A 70 -3.86 -0.18 1.11
C ASP A 70 -3.65 -1.33 2.09
N THR A 71 -4.08 -2.52 1.71
CA THR A 71 -4.03 -3.69 2.59
C THR A 71 -2.94 -4.66 2.19
N PRO A 72 -2.31 -5.37 3.15
CA PRO A 72 -1.51 -6.54 2.82
C PRO A 72 -2.30 -7.51 1.95
N GLY A 73 -1.64 -8.16 1.00
CA GLY A 73 -2.27 -9.23 0.24
C GLY A 73 -2.65 -10.38 1.17
N LEU A 74 -3.86 -10.91 1.02
CA LEU A 74 -4.33 -12.06 1.80
C LEU A 74 -3.55 -13.31 1.40
N HIS A 75 -2.94 -13.98 2.37
CA HIS A 75 -2.19 -15.22 2.20
C HIS A 75 -2.93 -16.39 2.83
N GLN A 76 -2.91 -17.55 2.17
CA GLN A 76 -3.52 -18.78 2.71
C GLN A 76 -2.75 -19.35 3.90
N ASN A 77 -1.43 -19.12 4.00
CA ASN A 77 -0.57 -19.70 5.02
C ASN A 77 -0.28 -18.71 6.15
N GLY A 78 -0.84 -18.98 7.34
CA GLY A 78 -0.64 -18.18 8.57
C GLY A 78 0.44 -18.74 9.52
N GLU A 79 1.50 -19.39 9.02
CA GLU A 79 2.46 -20.12 9.84
C GLU A 79 3.27 -19.22 10.78
N THR A 80 3.73 -18.05 10.34
CA THR A 80 4.51 -17.13 11.18
C THR A 80 3.63 -16.07 11.87
N ALA A 81 4.10 -15.50 12.98
CA ALA A 81 3.42 -14.39 13.67
C ALA A 81 3.22 -13.19 12.73
N LEU A 82 4.20 -12.89 11.88
CA LEU A 82 4.09 -11.84 10.86
C LEU A 82 2.98 -12.12 9.85
N ASN A 83 2.82 -13.36 9.37
CA ASN A 83 1.74 -13.73 8.43
C ASN A 83 0.37 -13.62 9.11
N ARG A 84 0.25 -14.07 10.37
CA ARG A 84 -0.99 -13.91 11.15
C ARG A 84 -1.35 -12.44 11.34
N TYR A 85 -0.35 -11.59 11.61
CA TYR A 85 -0.53 -10.14 11.68
C TYR A 85 -1.08 -9.58 10.37
N MET A 86 -0.42 -9.84 9.23
CA MET A 86 -0.85 -9.33 7.92
C MET A 86 -2.28 -9.77 7.57
N ASN A 87 -2.65 -11.03 7.85
CA ASN A 87 -3.99 -11.53 7.58
C ASN A 87 -5.05 -10.85 8.48
N ARG A 88 -4.75 -10.61 9.75
CA ARG A 88 -5.63 -9.85 10.66
C ARG A 88 -5.81 -8.40 10.16
N THR A 89 -4.71 -7.75 9.80
CA THR A 89 -4.69 -6.38 9.30
C THR A 89 -5.51 -6.23 8.01
N ALA A 90 -5.37 -7.16 7.06
CA ALA A 90 -6.18 -7.17 5.84
C ALA A 90 -7.66 -7.45 6.11
N ALA A 91 -7.99 -8.32 7.07
CA ALA A 91 -9.37 -8.63 7.42
C ALA A 91 -10.06 -7.48 8.19
N SER A 92 -9.32 -6.77 9.05
CA SER A 92 -9.87 -5.62 9.77
C SER A 92 -10.23 -4.46 8.83
N ALA A 93 -9.47 -4.28 7.76
CA ALA A 93 -9.70 -3.22 6.78
C ALA A 93 -11.04 -3.37 6.01
N LEU A 94 -11.69 -4.53 6.06
CA LEU A 94 -12.98 -4.78 5.40
C LEU A 94 -14.20 -4.50 6.30
N LYS A 95 -14.01 -4.25 7.60
CA LYS A 95 -15.13 -4.21 8.54
C LYS A 95 -15.89 -2.89 8.54
N ASP A 96 -15.15 -1.79 8.41
CA ASP A 96 -15.70 -0.44 8.61
C ASP A 96 -15.32 0.47 7.44
N VAL A 97 -15.58 0.00 6.20
CA VAL A 97 -15.32 0.77 4.98
C VAL A 97 -16.59 0.98 4.19
N ASP A 98 -16.66 2.12 3.53
CA ASP A 98 -17.82 2.56 2.76
C ASP A 98 -17.84 1.97 1.35
N VAL A 99 -16.65 1.74 0.76
CA VAL A 99 -16.51 1.17 -0.58
C VAL A 99 -15.38 0.14 -0.58
N VAL A 100 -15.54 -0.94 -1.35
CA VAL A 100 -14.49 -1.94 -1.55
C VAL A 100 -14.08 -1.98 -3.02
N ILE A 101 -12.78 -1.86 -3.28
CA ILE A 101 -12.17 -2.11 -4.59
C ILE A 101 -11.49 -3.48 -4.55
N PHE A 102 -12.04 -4.46 -5.23
CA PHE A 102 -11.44 -5.78 -5.41
C PHE A 102 -10.58 -5.80 -6.68
N VAL A 103 -9.27 -5.83 -6.52
CA VAL A 103 -8.32 -5.80 -7.64
C VAL A 103 -7.95 -7.21 -8.06
N VAL A 104 -8.16 -7.54 -9.33
CA VAL A 104 -7.83 -8.83 -9.95
C VAL A 104 -6.85 -8.64 -11.13
N ASP A 105 -6.11 -9.70 -11.50
CA ASP A 105 -5.05 -9.62 -12.52
C ASP A 105 -5.53 -10.16 -13.87
N ARG A 106 -5.91 -9.30 -14.80
CA ARG A 106 -6.34 -9.63 -16.17
C ARG A 106 -7.43 -10.70 -16.17
N THR A 107 -7.23 -11.74 -16.99
CA THR A 107 -8.10 -12.93 -17.11
C THR A 107 -7.65 -14.08 -16.19
N ARG A 108 -6.59 -13.87 -15.38
CA ARG A 108 -6.03 -14.91 -14.52
C ARG A 108 -6.76 -14.97 -13.19
N TRP A 109 -7.49 -16.06 -12.97
CA TRP A 109 -8.14 -16.38 -11.71
C TRP A 109 -7.39 -17.51 -10.99
N THR A 110 -7.19 -17.38 -9.68
CA THR A 110 -6.47 -18.35 -8.85
C THR A 110 -7.24 -18.64 -7.57
N ASP A 111 -6.84 -19.67 -6.83
CA ASP A 111 -7.43 -20.00 -5.52
C ASP A 111 -7.28 -18.84 -4.51
N GLU A 112 -6.22 -18.03 -4.65
CA GLU A 112 -6.05 -16.82 -3.83
C GLU A 112 -7.10 -15.75 -4.18
N ASP A 113 -7.45 -15.57 -5.47
CA ASP A 113 -8.51 -14.66 -5.89
C ASP A 113 -9.87 -15.17 -5.39
N GLN A 114 -10.10 -16.49 -5.43
CA GLN A 114 -11.30 -17.12 -4.89
C GLN A 114 -11.43 -16.89 -3.38
N ALA A 115 -10.35 -17.03 -2.62
CA ALA A 115 -10.34 -16.78 -1.18
C ALA A 115 -10.62 -15.30 -0.83
N VAL A 116 -10.22 -14.35 -1.68
CA VAL A 116 -10.59 -12.93 -1.53
C VAL A 116 -12.07 -12.74 -1.87
N LEU A 117 -12.55 -13.32 -2.97
CA LEU A 117 -13.95 -13.26 -3.38
C LEU A 117 -14.89 -13.71 -2.26
N GLU A 118 -14.62 -14.85 -1.64
CA GLU A 118 -15.41 -15.37 -0.52
C GLU A 118 -15.51 -14.39 0.67
N ARG A 119 -14.53 -13.53 0.86
CA ARG A 119 -14.55 -12.52 1.92
C ARG A 119 -15.31 -11.26 1.50
N VAL A 120 -15.12 -10.80 0.27
CA VAL A 120 -15.78 -9.57 -0.21
C VAL A 120 -17.27 -9.78 -0.50
N GLN A 121 -17.73 -11.00 -0.72
CA GLN A 121 -19.15 -11.32 -0.86
C GLN A 121 -19.99 -11.02 0.39
N TYR A 122 -19.36 -10.98 1.57
CA TYR A 122 -20.03 -10.65 2.85
C TYR A 122 -19.97 -9.17 3.21
N VAL A 123 -19.32 -8.35 2.38
CA VAL A 123 -19.32 -6.89 2.58
C VAL A 123 -20.66 -6.32 2.14
N THR A 124 -21.27 -5.52 2.99
CA THR A 124 -22.60 -4.92 2.73
C THR A 124 -22.55 -3.65 1.90
N GLY A 125 -21.35 -3.06 1.75
CA GLY A 125 -21.13 -1.83 0.99
C GLY A 125 -20.95 -2.06 -0.52
N PRO A 126 -20.91 -0.96 -1.30
CA PRO A 126 -20.60 -0.99 -2.73
C PRO A 126 -19.29 -1.71 -3.03
N LEU A 127 -19.32 -2.62 -4.01
CA LEU A 127 -18.17 -3.38 -4.47
C LEU A 127 -17.84 -3.00 -5.92
N ILE A 128 -16.59 -2.61 -6.15
CA ILE A 128 -16.04 -2.33 -7.47
C ILE A 128 -14.94 -3.35 -7.77
N VAL A 129 -15.04 -4.09 -8.86
CA VAL A 129 -14.01 -5.03 -9.31
C VAL A 129 -13.11 -4.34 -10.31
N ALA A 130 -11.87 -4.07 -9.92
CA ALA A 130 -10.86 -3.48 -10.80
C ALA A 130 -10.04 -4.59 -11.49
N VAL A 131 -10.33 -4.86 -12.75
CA VAL A 131 -9.58 -5.83 -13.57
C VAL A 131 -8.33 -5.14 -14.09
N ASN A 132 -7.21 -5.34 -13.38
CA ASN A 132 -5.97 -4.61 -13.58
C ASN A 132 -5.02 -5.28 -14.57
N LYS A 133 -4.03 -4.51 -15.04
CA LYS A 133 -2.97 -4.89 -15.98
C LYS A 133 -3.49 -5.20 -17.39
N THR A 134 -4.55 -4.52 -17.81
CA THR A 134 -5.11 -4.66 -19.14
C THR A 134 -4.14 -4.24 -20.26
N ASP A 135 -3.12 -3.46 -19.90
CA ASP A 135 -1.98 -3.13 -20.77
C ASP A 135 -1.17 -4.34 -21.24
N ARG A 136 -1.29 -5.48 -20.55
CA ARG A 136 -0.57 -6.74 -20.85
C ARG A 136 -1.42 -7.74 -21.63
N ILE A 137 -2.61 -7.36 -22.04
CA ILE A 137 -3.49 -8.17 -22.87
C ILE A 137 -3.35 -7.69 -24.32
N GLU A 138 -2.83 -8.56 -25.19
CA GLU A 138 -2.61 -8.24 -26.60
C GLU A 138 -3.94 -8.13 -27.34
N ASP A 139 -4.80 -9.12 -27.20
CA ASP A 139 -6.16 -9.08 -27.75
C ASP A 139 -7.19 -8.76 -26.68
N LYS A 140 -7.73 -7.55 -26.73
CA LYS A 140 -8.78 -7.09 -25.79
C LYS A 140 -10.07 -7.93 -25.84
N ALA A 141 -10.31 -8.68 -26.93
CA ALA A 141 -11.45 -9.58 -27.02
C ALA A 141 -11.39 -10.72 -25.99
N GLU A 142 -10.18 -11.12 -25.57
CA GLU A 142 -9.97 -12.13 -24.53
C GLU A 142 -10.53 -11.69 -23.15
N LEU A 143 -10.68 -10.39 -22.95
CA LEU A 143 -11.17 -9.84 -21.68
C LEU A 143 -12.70 -10.04 -21.53
N LEU A 144 -13.45 -10.00 -22.62
CA LEU A 144 -14.93 -10.03 -22.60
C LEU A 144 -15.51 -11.26 -21.90
N PRO A 145 -15.03 -12.50 -22.16
CA PRO A 145 -15.54 -13.68 -21.45
C PRO A 145 -15.30 -13.60 -19.96
N HIS A 146 -14.13 -13.08 -19.54
CA HIS A 146 -13.80 -12.94 -18.13
C HIS A 146 -14.64 -11.88 -17.43
N LEU A 147 -14.89 -10.74 -18.07
CA LEU A 147 -15.76 -9.70 -17.53
C LEU A 147 -17.20 -10.22 -17.35
N ARG A 148 -17.71 -11.01 -18.31
CA ARG A 148 -19.04 -11.64 -18.20
C ARG A 148 -19.09 -12.61 -17.02
N TRP A 149 -18.09 -13.48 -16.90
CA TRP A 149 -17.99 -14.41 -15.79
C TRP A 149 -17.95 -13.68 -14.44
N LEU A 150 -17.16 -12.60 -14.30
CA LEU A 150 -17.13 -11.78 -13.08
C LEU A 150 -18.51 -11.16 -12.78
N ALA A 151 -19.23 -10.68 -13.80
CA ALA A 151 -20.58 -10.12 -13.64
C ALA A 151 -21.59 -11.18 -13.17
N GLU A 152 -21.43 -12.43 -13.60
CA GLU A 152 -22.24 -13.56 -13.12
C GLU A 152 -21.92 -13.93 -11.66
N GLN A 153 -20.64 -13.89 -11.28
CA GLN A 153 -20.21 -14.17 -9.90
C GLN A 153 -20.57 -13.06 -8.91
N LEU A 154 -20.59 -11.81 -9.37
CA LEU A 154 -20.79 -10.61 -8.58
C LEU A 154 -21.82 -9.67 -9.24
N PRO A 155 -23.11 -10.04 -9.25
CA PRO A 155 -24.13 -9.32 -10.01
C PRO A 155 -24.39 -7.89 -9.52
N ASN A 156 -24.00 -7.58 -8.28
CA ASN A 156 -24.16 -6.25 -7.69
C ASN A 156 -22.85 -5.41 -7.73
N ALA A 157 -21.77 -5.95 -8.30
CA ALA A 157 -20.50 -5.23 -8.40
C ALA A 157 -20.37 -4.50 -9.73
N GLU A 158 -19.72 -3.37 -9.70
CA GLU A 158 -19.29 -2.68 -10.92
C GLU A 158 -17.92 -3.20 -11.36
N ILE A 159 -17.74 -3.51 -12.64
CA ILE A 159 -16.52 -4.11 -13.15
C ILE A 159 -15.82 -3.12 -14.08
N VAL A 160 -14.62 -2.72 -13.70
CA VAL A 160 -13.84 -1.71 -14.43
C VAL A 160 -12.50 -2.30 -14.86
N PRO A 161 -12.26 -2.48 -16.18
CA PRO A 161 -10.94 -2.82 -16.68
C PRO A 161 -9.99 -1.62 -16.58
N ILE A 162 -8.85 -1.80 -15.92
CA ILE A 162 -7.88 -0.72 -15.68
C ILE A 162 -6.44 -1.13 -16.03
N SER A 163 -5.58 -0.13 -16.20
CA SER A 163 -4.13 -0.29 -16.07
C SER A 163 -3.59 0.68 -15.02
N ALA A 164 -3.37 0.19 -13.81
CA ALA A 164 -2.80 0.99 -12.73
C ALA A 164 -1.38 1.49 -13.04
N GLN A 165 -0.64 0.79 -13.89
CA GLN A 165 0.71 1.17 -14.31
C GLN A 165 0.70 2.39 -15.24
N HIS A 166 -0.31 2.51 -16.10
CA HIS A 166 -0.41 3.52 -17.15
C HIS A 166 -1.57 4.50 -16.95
N GLY A 167 -2.28 4.43 -15.83
CA GLY A 167 -3.39 5.33 -15.52
C GLY A 167 -4.65 5.13 -16.37
N GLN A 168 -4.77 4.02 -17.11
CA GLN A 168 -5.92 3.80 -17.98
C GLN A 168 -7.17 3.48 -17.18
N ASN A 169 -8.27 4.17 -17.46
CA ASN A 169 -9.58 4.05 -16.81
C ASN A 169 -9.58 4.32 -15.29
N LEU A 170 -8.57 5.00 -14.75
CA LEU A 170 -8.55 5.33 -13.32
C LEU A 170 -9.55 6.45 -12.99
N GLU A 171 -9.73 7.42 -13.87
CA GLU A 171 -10.76 8.45 -13.72
C GLU A 171 -12.16 7.83 -13.58
N THR A 172 -12.49 6.82 -14.40
CA THR A 172 -13.75 6.09 -14.27
C THR A 172 -13.87 5.38 -12.91
N LEU A 173 -12.79 4.74 -12.45
CA LEU A 173 -12.77 4.08 -11.14
C LEU A 173 -12.96 5.09 -10.00
N GLU A 174 -12.29 6.23 -10.06
CA GLU A 174 -12.36 7.28 -9.05
C GLU A 174 -13.73 7.94 -9.00
N ASN A 175 -14.35 8.19 -10.16
CA ASN A 175 -15.73 8.70 -10.25
C ASN A 175 -16.73 7.73 -9.62
N LEU A 176 -16.60 6.43 -9.89
CA LEU A 176 -17.44 5.39 -9.25
C LEU A 176 -17.26 5.36 -7.74
N VAL A 177 -16.03 5.53 -7.25
CA VAL A 177 -15.77 5.64 -5.82
C VAL A 177 -16.47 6.88 -5.26
N ALA A 178 -16.26 8.06 -5.86
CA ALA A 178 -16.84 9.32 -5.40
C ALA A 178 -18.36 9.27 -5.30
N GLU A 179 -19.04 8.67 -6.30
CA GLU A 179 -20.49 8.49 -6.32
C GLU A 179 -21.03 7.56 -5.21
N ARG A 180 -20.19 6.65 -4.70
CA ARG A 180 -20.55 5.64 -3.69
C ARG A 180 -20.17 6.04 -2.28
N LEU A 181 -19.33 7.08 -2.10
CA LEU A 181 -19.00 7.59 -0.78
C LEU A 181 -20.23 8.23 -0.12
N PRO A 182 -20.40 8.08 1.19
CA PRO A 182 -21.46 8.73 1.94
C PRO A 182 -21.30 10.26 1.94
N GLU A 183 -22.39 10.96 2.08
CA GLU A 183 -22.39 12.38 2.39
C GLU A 183 -21.81 12.59 3.79
N GLY A 184 -20.88 13.52 3.94
CA GLY A 184 -20.23 13.81 5.21
C GLY A 184 -19.07 14.78 5.10
N GLU A 185 -18.62 15.26 6.24
CA GLU A 185 -17.45 16.14 6.37
C GLU A 185 -16.15 15.38 6.09
N HIS A 186 -15.13 16.09 5.59
CA HIS A 186 -13.80 15.53 5.40
C HIS A 186 -13.20 15.11 6.75
N PHE A 187 -12.61 13.91 6.80
CA PHE A 187 -11.99 13.36 8.01
C PHE A 187 -10.61 13.95 8.27
N PHE A 188 -9.93 14.39 7.22
CA PHE A 188 -8.55 14.87 7.27
C PHE A 188 -8.42 16.26 6.62
N PRO A 189 -7.40 17.05 7.00
CA PRO A 189 -7.03 18.27 6.28
C PRO A 189 -6.86 18.03 4.78
N GLU A 190 -7.19 19.02 3.96
CA GLU A 190 -7.18 18.88 2.49
C GLU A 190 -5.79 18.58 1.90
N ASP A 191 -4.73 19.03 2.55
CA ASP A 191 -3.33 18.84 2.17
C ASP A 191 -2.72 17.53 2.73
N GLN A 192 -3.45 16.82 3.59
CA GLN A 192 -2.98 15.56 4.15
C GLN A 192 -3.17 14.42 3.17
N ILE A 193 -2.07 13.71 2.85
CA ILE A 193 -2.04 12.64 1.86
C ILE A 193 -1.92 11.22 2.46
N THR A 194 -1.53 11.11 3.75
CA THR A 194 -1.37 9.83 4.46
C THR A 194 -1.41 10.04 5.97
N ASP A 195 -1.69 8.95 6.71
CA ASP A 195 -1.59 8.86 8.16
C ASP A 195 -0.18 8.52 8.65
N ARG A 196 0.73 8.20 7.72
CA ARG A 196 2.06 7.68 8.05
C ARG A 196 3.09 8.79 8.25
N SER A 197 3.94 8.59 9.25
CA SER A 197 5.05 9.51 9.51
C SER A 197 6.13 9.42 8.41
N SER A 198 6.88 10.51 8.23
CA SER A 198 8.04 10.53 7.32
C SER A 198 9.07 9.45 7.64
N ARG A 199 9.24 9.10 8.93
CA ARG A 199 10.11 7.98 9.37
C ARG A 199 9.63 6.64 8.82
N PHE A 200 8.32 6.38 8.89
CA PHE A 200 7.74 5.16 8.35
C PHE A 200 7.97 5.07 6.83
N LEU A 201 7.68 6.15 6.10
CA LEU A 201 7.86 6.20 4.65
C LEU A 201 9.33 5.99 4.25
N ALA A 202 10.28 6.60 4.98
CA ALA A 202 11.71 6.39 4.76
C ALA A 202 12.12 4.92 4.98
N ALA A 203 11.65 4.29 6.06
CA ALA A 203 11.91 2.88 6.33
C ALA A 203 11.39 1.97 5.21
N GLU A 204 10.17 2.21 4.75
CA GLU A 204 9.55 1.45 3.67
C GLU A 204 10.30 1.63 2.33
N LEU A 205 10.79 2.83 2.00
CA LEU A 205 11.60 3.05 0.80
C LEU A 205 12.90 2.23 0.84
N VAL A 206 13.58 2.15 1.98
CA VAL A 206 14.76 1.27 2.14
C VAL A 206 14.35 -0.19 1.96
N ARG A 207 13.25 -0.64 2.61
CA ARG A 207 12.76 -2.01 2.50
C ARG A 207 12.37 -2.38 1.06
N GLU A 208 11.77 -1.46 0.30
CA GLU A 208 11.48 -1.66 -1.12
C GLU A 208 12.74 -1.99 -1.93
N LYS A 209 13.82 -1.19 -1.75
CA LYS A 209 15.06 -1.42 -2.51
C LYS A 209 15.71 -2.75 -2.16
N ILE A 210 15.66 -3.14 -0.88
CA ILE A 210 16.09 -4.46 -0.45
C ILE A 210 15.27 -5.54 -1.14
N MET A 211 13.93 -5.44 -1.11
CA MET A 211 13.04 -6.42 -1.74
C MET A 211 13.26 -6.53 -3.26
N ARG A 212 13.55 -5.44 -3.94
CA ARG A 212 13.77 -5.44 -5.39
C ARG A 212 15.11 -6.06 -5.78
N GLN A 213 16.15 -5.90 -4.95
CA GLN A 213 17.52 -6.33 -5.27
C GLN A 213 17.85 -7.74 -4.78
N LEU A 214 17.10 -8.31 -3.84
CA LEU A 214 17.39 -9.62 -3.27
C LEU A 214 16.58 -10.75 -3.93
N GLY A 215 17.07 -12.00 -3.82
CA GLY A 215 16.38 -13.23 -4.24
C GLY A 215 15.14 -13.56 -3.41
N ALA A 216 14.61 -14.77 -3.54
CA ALA A 216 13.30 -15.15 -3.01
C ALA A 216 13.24 -15.28 -1.47
N GLU A 217 14.33 -15.67 -0.81
CA GLU A 217 14.27 -16.10 0.61
C GLU A 217 14.49 -14.95 1.64
N VAL A 218 15.35 -13.99 1.34
CA VAL A 218 15.78 -12.97 2.31
C VAL A 218 14.71 -11.88 2.57
N PRO A 219 13.86 -11.48 1.60
CA PRO A 219 12.98 -10.32 1.77
C PRO A 219 11.94 -10.44 2.86
N TYR A 220 11.58 -11.66 3.25
CA TYR A 220 10.48 -11.90 4.20
C TYR A 220 10.89 -11.72 5.67
N GLN A 221 12.17 -11.83 5.96
CA GLN A 221 12.73 -11.74 7.31
C GLN A 221 13.58 -10.48 7.49
N ILE A 222 13.12 -9.37 6.92
CA ILE A 222 13.78 -8.06 7.00
C ILE A 222 12.78 -7.03 7.50
N THR A 223 13.22 -6.21 8.42
CA THR A 223 12.53 -4.96 8.78
C THR A 223 13.54 -3.81 8.84
N VAL A 224 13.04 -2.58 8.73
CA VAL A 224 13.87 -1.37 8.75
C VAL A 224 13.33 -0.44 9.81
N GLU A 225 14.19 0.02 10.70
CA GLU A 225 13.92 1.05 11.71
C GLU A 225 14.67 2.32 11.36
N ILE A 226 14.06 3.47 11.54
CA ILE A 226 14.75 4.76 11.44
C ILE A 226 15.20 5.18 12.84
N GLU A 227 16.51 5.09 13.09
CA GLU A 227 17.10 5.47 14.38
C GLU A 227 17.16 6.99 14.51
N ASP A 228 17.52 7.71 13.45
CA ASP A 228 17.58 9.17 13.43
C ASP A 228 16.94 9.75 12.17
N PHE A 229 16.27 10.91 12.32
CA PHE A 229 15.61 11.63 11.25
C PHE A 229 15.61 13.12 11.62
N LYS A 230 16.59 13.85 11.10
CA LYS A 230 16.83 15.25 11.49
C LYS A 230 17.06 16.13 10.26
N GLN A 231 16.44 17.29 10.27
CA GLN A 231 16.72 18.34 9.30
C GLN A 231 17.88 19.20 9.81
N GLU A 232 18.96 19.28 9.05
CA GLU A 232 20.09 20.15 9.32
C GLU A 232 20.33 21.06 8.10
N GLY A 233 19.94 22.31 8.23
CA GLY A 233 19.91 23.25 7.10
C GLY A 233 19.01 22.76 5.98
N HIS A 234 19.56 22.55 4.78
CA HIS A 234 18.86 22.06 3.61
C HIS A 234 19.00 20.55 3.37
N VAL A 235 19.60 19.82 4.32
CA VAL A 235 19.86 18.39 4.21
C VAL A 235 19.11 17.63 5.29
N LEU A 236 18.37 16.62 4.89
CA LEU A 236 17.69 15.68 5.78
C LEU A 236 18.62 14.50 6.07
N HIS A 237 19.05 14.38 7.31
CA HIS A 237 19.91 13.29 7.80
C HIS A 237 19.03 12.14 8.28
N ILE A 238 19.24 10.96 7.69
CA ILE A 238 18.45 9.75 8.01
C ILE A 238 19.42 8.61 8.32
N HIS A 239 19.27 8.01 9.50
CA HIS A 239 19.99 6.81 9.90
C HIS A 239 18.99 5.64 9.96
N ALA A 240 19.19 4.63 9.13
CA ALA A 240 18.31 3.48 9.03
C ALA A 240 19.03 2.19 9.41
N LEU A 241 18.44 1.45 10.34
CA LEU A 241 18.87 0.14 10.79
C LEU A 241 18.07 -0.95 10.09
N ILE A 242 18.76 -1.79 9.33
CA ILE A 242 18.19 -2.96 8.67
C ILE A 242 18.37 -4.15 9.61
N LEU A 243 17.27 -4.72 10.09
CA LEU A 243 17.27 -5.91 10.93
C LEU A 243 17.02 -7.16 10.07
N VAL A 244 17.82 -8.19 10.33
CA VAL A 244 17.74 -9.50 9.68
C VAL A 244 17.78 -10.61 10.74
N GLU A 245 17.29 -11.81 10.39
CA GLU A 245 17.24 -12.95 11.30
C GLU A 245 18.60 -13.65 11.49
N ARG A 246 19.46 -13.67 10.45
CA ARG A 246 20.67 -14.51 10.42
C ARG A 246 21.85 -13.79 9.77
N ASP A 247 23.08 -14.18 10.17
CA ASP A 247 24.33 -13.63 9.60
C ASP A 247 24.45 -13.83 8.08
N GLY A 248 23.97 -14.94 7.55
CA GLY A 248 23.92 -15.18 6.10
C GLY A 248 23.13 -14.11 5.36
N GLN A 249 21.98 -13.69 5.90
CA GLN A 249 21.16 -12.62 5.33
C GLN A 249 21.87 -11.26 5.39
N LYS A 250 22.58 -10.98 6.51
CA LYS A 250 23.41 -9.78 6.65
C LYS A 250 24.46 -9.72 5.55
N LYS A 251 25.19 -10.81 5.30
CA LYS A 251 26.20 -10.88 4.23
C LYS A 251 25.58 -10.65 2.85
N ILE A 252 24.39 -11.20 2.60
CA ILE A 252 23.66 -11.03 1.34
C ILE A 252 23.27 -9.56 1.12
N ILE A 253 22.79 -8.85 2.16
CA ILE A 253 22.40 -7.43 2.05
C ILE A 253 23.62 -6.53 1.84
N ILE A 254 24.70 -6.79 2.55
CA ILE A 254 25.94 -6.02 2.38
C ILE A 254 26.49 -6.23 0.98
N GLY A 255 26.50 -7.48 0.49
CA GLY A 255 27.07 -7.84 -0.79
C GLY A 255 28.60 -7.83 -0.79
N ASP A 256 29.18 -8.14 -1.95
CA ASP A 256 30.64 -8.11 -2.09
C ASP A 256 31.16 -6.70 -1.86
N LYS A 257 32.14 -6.55 -0.98
CA LYS A 257 32.77 -5.27 -0.58
C LYS A 257 31.78 -4.11 -0.29
N GLY A 258 30.52 -4.45 0.08
CA GLY A 258 29.49 -3.46 0.39
C GLY A 258 28.78 -2.84 -0.82
N GLU A 259 28.99 -3.38 -2.02
CA GLU A 259 28.39 -2.83 -3.24
C GLU A 259 26.86 -2.83 -3.23
N ARG A 260 26.24 -3.91 -2.69
CA ARG A 260 24.79 -4.01 -2.68
C ARG A 260 24.15 -3.03 -1.71
N ILE A 261 24.62 -2.93 -0.49
CA ILE A 261 24.08 -1.96 0.48
C ILE A 261 24.28 -0.53 -0.01
N LYS A 262 25.38 -0.22 -0.68
CA LYS A 262 25.62 1.08 -1.31
C LYS A 262 24.58 1.37 -2.38
N ARG A 263 24.27 0.39 -3.25
CA ARG A 263 23.26 0.53 -4.28
C ARG A 263 21.84 0.70 -3.69
N ILE A 264 21.50 -0.10 -2.65
CA ILE A 264 20.25 0.05 -1.91
C ILE A 264 20.11 1.48 -1.37
N GLY A 265 21.16 1.99 -0.72
CA GLY A 265 21.19 3.34 -0.17
C GLY A 265 21.04 4.43 -1.25
N GLN A 266 21.74 4.29 -2.36
CA GLN A 266 21.64 5.25 -3.48
C GLN A 266 20.23 5.31 -4.10
N GLU A 267 19.61 4.15 -4.33
CA GLU A 267 18.27 4.08 -4.89
C GLU A 267 17.20 4.57 -3.90
N ALA A 268 17.33 4.22 -2.61
CA ALA A 268 16.42 4.69 -1.56
C ALA A 268 16.52 6.21 -1.37
N ARG A 269 17.74 6.74 -1.33
CA ARG A 269 17.98 8.19 -1.21
C ARG A 269 17.31 8.99 -2.33
N LYS A 270 17.42 8.54 -3.58
CA LYS A 270 16.78 9.22 -4.72
C LYS A 270 15.26 9.32 -4.55
N ASP A 271 14.62 8.23 -4.13
CA ASP A 271 13.19 8.24 -3.91
C ASP A 271 12.81 9.11 -2.70
N MET A 272 13.63 9.12 -1.63
CA MET A 272 13.44 9.99 -0.47
C MET A 272 13.58 11.48 -0.84
N GLU A 273 14.57 11.84 -1.66
CA GLU A 273 14.77 13.22 -2.13
C GLU A 273 13.55 13.74 -2.90
N VAL A 274 12.90 12.86 -3.70
CA VAL A 274 11.64 13.20 -4.37
C VAL A 274 10.48 13.30 -3.39
N LEU A 275 10.36 12.33 -2.46
CA LEU A 275 9.22 12.27 -1.54
C LEU A 275 9.22 13.41 -0.53
N PHE A 276 10.39 13.80 -0.01
CA PHE A 276 10.53 14.82 1.04
C PHE A 276 10.90 16.21 0.49
N ASP A 277 10.99 16.35 -0.83
CA ASP A 277 11.43 17.58 -1.50
C ASP A 277 12.67 18.21 -0.83
N SER A 278 13.64 17.37 -0.49
CA SER A 278 14.84 17.78 0.28
C SER A 278 16.05 16.95 -0.12
N LYS A 279 17.25 17.54 0.01
CA LYS A 279 18.48 16.74 -0.08
C LYS A 279 18.55 15.76 1.08
N VAL A 280 18.96 14.50 0.79
CA VAL A 280 18.99 13.43 1.80
C VAL A 280 20.40 12.88 1.96
N MET A 281 20.86 12.82 3.22
CA MET A 281 22.03 12.05 3.64
C MET A 281 21.54 10.78 4.34
N LEU A 282 21.64 9.63 3.65
CA LEU A 282 21.16 8.34 4.13
C LEU A 282 22.32 7.45 4.58
N ASN A 283 22.32 7.04 5.83
CA ASN A 283 23.24 6.05 6.39
C ASN A 283 22.49 4.74 6.69
N LEU A 284 23.04 3.61 6.24
CA LEU A 284 22.46 2.28 6.41
C LEU A 284 23.36 1.38 7.24
N TRP A 285 22.76 0.71 8.23
CA TRP A 285 23.40 -0.29 9.06
C TRP A 285 22.64 -1.62 8.97
N VAL A 286 23.34 -2.73 9.10
CA VAL A 286 22.71 -4.06 9.12
C VAL A 286 23.06 -4.78 10.41
N LYS A 287 22.02 -5.17 11.17
CA LYS A 287 22.15 -5.89 12.44
C LYS A 287 21.38 -7.20 12.39
N VAL A 288 21.94 -8.25 12.99
CA VAL A 288 21.24 -9.52 13.19
C VAL A 288 20.45 -9.45 14.50
N LYS A 289 19.14 -9.76 14.42
CA LYS A 289 18.24 -9.93 15.55
C LYS A 289 17.39 -11.16 15.26
N GLY A 290 17.80 -12.31 15.78
CA GLY A 290 17.11 -13.59 15.55
C GLY A 290 15.72 -13.63 16.17
N GLY A 291 14.76 -14.33 15.52
CA GLY A 291 13.45 -14.64 16.04
C GLY A 291 12.43 -13.48 16.02
N TRP A 292 12.77 -12.29 15.51
CA TRP A 292 11.86 -11.14 15.56
C TRP A 292 10.58 -11.33 14.74
N SER A 293 10.64 -12.08 13.65
CA SER A 293 9.50 -12.26 12.73
C SER A 293 8.45 -13.25 13.25
N ASP A 294 8.78 -14.02 14.29
CA ASP A 294 7.88 -14.98 14.92
C ASP A 294 7.58 -14.68 16.40
N ASP A 295 8.07 -13.55 16.91
CA ASP A 295 7.81 -13.05 18.25
C ASP A 295 6.85 -11.84 18.19
N GLU A 296 5.62 -12.01 18.73
CA GLU A 296 4.59 -10.96 18.74
C GLU A 296 5.04 -9.71 19.53
N ARG A 297 5.84 -9.84 20.58
CA ARG A 297 6.37 -8.68 21.33
C ARG A 297 7.40 -7.92 20.53
N ALA A 298 8.29 -8.65 19.83
CA ALA A 298 9.25 -8.03 18.94
C ALA A 298 8.55 -7.33 17.77
N LEU A 299 7.55 -7.94 17.17
CA LEU A 299 6.72 -7.33 16.13
C LEU A 299 6.06 -6.04 16.61
N HIS A 300 5.44 -6.07 17.78
CA HIS A 300 4.80 -4.88 18.36
C HIS A 300 5.83 -3.74 18.57
N SER A 301 7.03 -4.06 19.11
CA SER A 301 8.10 -3.06 19.29
C SER A 301 8.62 -2.47 17.96
N LEU A 302 8.46 -3.19 16.86
CA LEU A 302 8.85 -2.78 15.50
C LEU A 302 7.71 -2.08 14.74
N GLY A 303 6.59 -1.75 15.42
CA GLY A 303 5.46 -1.03 14.83
C GLY A 303 4.42 -1.91 14.12
N TYR A 304 4.49 -3.22 14.28
CA TYR A 304 3.46 -4.15 13.83
C TYR A 304 2.38 -4.26 14.93
N GLN A 305 1.34 -3.43 14.85
CA GLN A 305 0.23 -3.36 15.84
C GLN A 305 -1.07 -3.92 15.28
#